data_4c83a5b550794825d7ba670a7a4ab844
#
_entry.id   4c83a5b550794825d7ba670a7a4ab844
#
_cell.length_a   1.000
_cell.length_b   1.000
_cell.length_c   1.000
_cell.angle_alpha   90.00
_cell.angle_beta   90.00
_cell.angle_gamma   90.00
#
_symmetry.space_group_name_H-M   'P 1'
#
loop_
_entity.id
_entity.type
_entity.pdbx_description
1 polymer ?
#
loop_
_entity_poly.entity_id
_entity_poly.type
_entity_poly.pdbx_seq_one_letter_code
_entity_poly.pdbx_strand_id
1 'polypeptide(L)'
;APGTTAGEGLSLTESLLRSFGMFFLAGDPYLRFNLPGRPLFDFITGGLLLVGWIIGAARYRRLFYDWQRAAVLLLLLAPLVMILPTALAVNEIVPSNLRAMGLIPFVFFLPPIGLIALLRDVERRFGRPNLATVVPVIVLLLLWGGGQWTQHLYFRVWAADEELVFVNDGD
;
A
#
# COMPACT_ATOMS: atom_id res chain seq x y z
N ALA A 1 -20.24 15.32 5.41
CA ALA A 1 -19.75 13.98 5.12
C ALA A 1 -20.93 13.03 5.09
N PRO A 2 -21.09 12.12 4.10
CA PRO A 2 -22.15 11.11 4.14
C PRO A 2 -21.83 10.18 5.30
N GLY A 3 -22.65 10.26 6.36
CA GLY A 3 -22.54 9.43 7.53
C GLY A 3 -22.65 7.96 7.13
N THR A 4 -21.58 7.20 7.36
CA THR A 4 -21.67 5.76 7.46
C THR A 4 -22.58 5.49 8.66
N THR A 5 -23.81 5.07 8.39
CA THR A 5 -24.74 4.59 9.41
C THR A 5 -24.06 3.41 10.12
N ALA A 6 -23.60 3.65 11.33
CA ALA A 6 -23.28 2.60 12.27
C ALA A 6 -24.55 1.82 12.52
N GLY A 7 -24.72 0.66 11.90
CA GLY A 7 -25.94 -0.11 12.11
C GLY A 7 -26.13 -1.33 11.23
N GLU A 8 -25.60 -1.35 10.01
CA GLU A 8 -25.61 -2.58 9.20
C GLU A 8 -24.19 -3.12 9.13
N GLY A 9 -23.93 -4.21 9.83
CA GLY A 9 -22.64 -4.90 9.80
C GLY A 9 -22.30 -5.27 8.35
N LEU A 10 -21.09 -4.87 7.89
CA LEU A 10 -20.59 -5.25 6.57
C LEU A 10 -20.56 -6.77 6.46
N SER A 11 -20.85 -7.30 5.28
CA SER A 11 -20.55 -8.71 5.04
C SER A 11 -19.03 -8.92 5.13
N LEU A 12 -18.60 -10.10 5.57
CA LEU A 12 -17.17 -10.45 5.67
C LEU A 12 -16.46 -10.26 4.31
N THR A 13 -17.14 -10.62 3.22
CA THR A 13 -16.61 -10.45 1.86
C THR A 13 -16.39 -8.98 1.52
N GLU A 14 -17.35 -8.12 1.85
CA GLU A 14 -17.23 -6.68 1.61
C GLU A 14 -16.13 -6.06 2.48
N SER A 15 -16.04 -6.46 3.73
CA SER A 15 -14.98 -6.03 4.64
C SER A 15 -13.59 -6.44 4.13
N LEU A 16 -13.43 -7.66 3.64
CA LEU A 16 -12.20 -8.13 3.00
C LEU A 16 -11.87 -7.31 1.75
N LEU A 17 -12.84 -7.09 0.87
CA LEU A 17 -12.63 -6.31 -0.35
C LEU A 17 -12.24 -4.86 -0.04
N ARG A 18 -12.89 -4.22 0.93
CA ARG A 18 -12.53 -2.87 1.37
C ARG A 18 -11.14 -2.83 2.00
N SER A 19 -10.79 -3.82 2.82
CA SER A 19 -9.48 -3.93 3.44
C SER A 19 -8.35 -4.14 2.42
N PHE A 20 -8.57 -4.94 1.39
CA PHE A 20 -7.63 -5.03 0.27
C PHE A 20 -7.63 -3.75 -0.59
N GLY A 21 -8.78 -3.14 -0.78
CA GLY A 21 -8.93 -1.89 -1.50
C GLY A 21 -8.18 -0.72 -0.87
N MET A 22 -7.85 -0.79 0.44
CA MET A 22 -7.12 0.28 1.12
C MET A 22 -5.74 0.57 0.53
N PHE A 23 -5.14 -0.40 -0.14
CA PHE A 23 -3.83 -0.21 -0.78
C PHE A 23 -3.91 0.66 -2.04
N PHE A 24 -5.03 0.63 -2.78
CA PHE A 24 -5.12 1.15 -4.14
C PHE A 24 -6.32 2.05 -4.42
N LEU A 25 -7.45 1.84 -3.71
CA LEU A 25 -8.74 2.44 -4.05
C LEU A 25 -9.16 3.49 -3.02
N ALA A 26 -9.42 3.05 -1.79
CA ALA A 26 -9.92 3.90 -0.73
C ALA A 26 -9.40 3.42 0.62
N GLY A 27 -8.66 4.28 1.31
CA GLY A 27 -8.08 3.99 2.62
C GLY A 27 -9.05 4.27 3.77
N ASP A 28 -8.48 4.41 4.95
CA ASP A 28 -9.20 4.69 6.19
C ASP A 28 -10.03 6.00 6.05
N PRO A 29 -11.34 5.96 6.30
CA PRO A 29 -12.18 7.15 6.23
C PRO A 29 -12.02 8.07 7.46
N TYR A 30 -11.30 7.63 8.51
CA TYR A 30 -11.21 8.36 9.76
C TYR A 30 -10.11 9.42 9.74
N LEU A 31 -10.50 10.68 9.87
CA LEU A 31 -9.61 11.85 9.77
C LEU A 31 -8.42 11.80 10.73
N ARG A 32 -8.58 11.21 11.90
CA ARG A 32 -7.51 11.10 12.92
C ARG A 32 -6.28 10.30 12.45
N PHE A 33 -6.46 9.33 11.56
CA PHE A 33 -5.39 8.41 11.17
C PHE A 33 -4.91 8.58 9.74
N ASN A 34 -5.67 9.29 8.90
CA ASN A 34 -5.32 9.52 7.51
C ASN A 34 -6.15 10.68 6.93
N LEU A 35 -5.74 11.20 5.78
CA LEU A 35 -6.66 11.92 4.90
C LEU A 35 -7.83 10.99 4.56
N PRO A 36 -9.10 11.38 4.88
CA PRO A 36 -10.25 10.50 4.73
C PRO A 36 -10.35 9.88 3.34
N GLY A 37 -10.39 8.55 3.31
CA GLY A 37 -10.52 7.78 2.07
C GLY A 37 -9.28 7.72 1.18
N ARG A 38 -8.16 8.34 1.57
CA ARG A 38 -6.92 8.25 0.79
C ARG A 38 -6.33 6.86 0.85
N PRO A 39 -6.03 6.22 -0.31
CA PRO A 39 -5.37 4.92 -0.33
C PRO A 39 -3.97 4.99 0.28
N LEU A 40 -3.48 3.85 0.76
CA LEU A 40 -2.17 3.73 1.41
C LEU A 40 -1.02 4.05 0.44
N PHE A 41 -1.15 3.63 -0.81
CA PHE A 41 -0.18 3.88 -1.85
C PHE A 41 -0.75 4.78 -2.95
N ASP A 42 0.10 5.61 -3.53
CA ASP A 42 -0.18 6.22 -4.81
C ASP A 42 -0.25 5.16 -5.93
N PHE A 43 -0.79 5.54 -7.08
CA PHE A 43 -1.03 4.62 -8.19
C PHE A 43 0.25 3.91 -8.68
N ILE A 44 1.39 4.60 -8.66
CA ILE A 44 2.67 4.05 -9.14
C ILE A 44 3.22 3.05 -8.12
N THR A 45 3.28 3.44 -6.86
CA THR A 45 3.79 2.60 -5.77
C THR A 45 2.88 1.37 -5.57
N GLY A 46 1.56 1.54 -5.67
CA GLY A 46 0.60 0.45 -5.62
C GLY A 46 0.75 -0.52 -6.80
N GLY A 47 0.97 -0.01 -8.01
CA GLY A 47 1.27 -0.83 -9.19
C GLY A 47 2.56 -1.65 -9.00
N LEU A 48 3.62 -1.01 -8.49
CA LEU A 48 4.88 -1.70 -8.17
C LEU A 48 4.72 -2.77 -7.09
N LEU A 49 3.88 -2.54 -6.08
CA LEU A 49 3.55 -3.54 -5.07
C LEU A 49 2.91 -4.78 -5.70
N LEU A 50 1.91 -4.61 -6.56
CA LEU A 50 1.28 -5.74 -7.27
C LEU A 50 2.28 -6.51 -8.13
N VAL A 51 3.12 -5.79 -8.89
CA VAL A 51 4.17 -6.41 -9.70
C VAL A 51 5.16 -7.18 -8.81
N GLY A 52 5.58 -6.59 -7.70
CA GLY A 52 6.46 -7.25 -6.72
C GLY A 52 5.86 -8.53 -6.15
N TRP A 53 4.57 -8.50 -5.83
CA TRP A 53 3.85 -9.65 -5.31
C TRP A 53 3.73 -10.77 -6.34
N ILE A 54 3.28 -10.44 -7.58
CA ILE A 54 3.16 -11.40 -8.67
C ILE A 54 4.51 -12.04 -8.99
N ILE A 55 5.58 -11.23 -9.09
CA ILE A 55 6.92 -11.73 -9.41
C ILE A 55 7.50 -12.56 -8.27
N GLY A 56 7.29 -12.14 -7.02
CA GLY A 56 7.66 -12.93 -5.84
C GLY A 56 7.02 -14.31 -5.89
N ALA A 57 5.72 -14.39 -6.12
CA ALA A 57 4.98 -15.65 -6.25
C ALA A 57 5.46 -16.50 -7.44
N ALA A 58 5.63 -15.88 -8.62
CA ALA A 58 6.06 -16.60 -9.83
C ALA A 58 7.48 -17.16 -9.73
N ARG A 59 8.37 -16.48 -9.01
CA ARG A 59 9.78 -16.89 -8.88
C ARG A 59 10.04 -17.74 -7.65
N TYR A 60 9.11 -17.88 -6.74
CA TYR A 60 9.26 -18.63 -5.50
C TYR A 60 9.88 -20.02 -5.70
N ARG A 61 9.36 -20.79 -6.68
CA ARG A 61 9.84 -22.15 -6.98
C ARG A 61 11.25 -22.21 -7.60
N ARG A 62 11.78 -21.08 -8.07
CA ARG A 62 13.10 -20.95 -8.70
C ARG A 62 14.19 -20.53 -7.73
N LEU A 63 13.85 -20.30 -6.46
CA LEU A 63 14.82 -19.92 -5.44
C LEU A 63 15.61 -21.15 -5.00
N PHE A 64 16.92 -20.99 -4.89
CA PHE A 64 17.83 -22.10 -4.56
C PHE A 64 17.92 -22.37 -3.06
N TYR A 65 17.93 -21.31 -2.24
CA TYR A 65 18.14 -21.42 -0.80
C TYR A 65 16.82 -21.38 -0.03
N ASP A 66 16.70 -22.23 1.01
CA ASP A 66 15.49 -22.30 1.83
C ASP A 66 15.19 -21.00 2.58
N TRP A 67 16.22 -20.27 3.01
CA TRP A 67 16.01 -18.95 3.63
C TRP A 67 15.41 -17.92 2.66
N GLN A 68 15.77 -17.97 1.37
CA GLN A 68 15.16 -17.10 0.35
C GLN A 68 13.67 -17.45 0.16
N ARG A 69 13.35 -18.75 0.14
CA ARG A 69 11.95 -19.23 0.05
C ARG A 69 11.16 -18.77 1.26
N ALA A 70 11.73 -18.94 2.47
CA ALA A 70 11.10 -18.50 3.71
C ALA A 70 10.84 -16.98 3.71
N ALA A 71 11.82 -16.17 3.30
CA ALA A 71 11.69 -14.72 3.21
C ALA A 71 10.60 -14.30 2.20
N VAL A 72 10.57 -14.91 1.02
CA VAL A 72 9.53 -14.63 0.01
C VAL A 72 8.17 -15.07 0.48
N LEU A 73 8.04 -16.25 1.10
CA LEU A 73 6.77 -16.69 1.70
C LEU A 73 6.28 -15.71 2.76
N LEU A 74 7.17 -15.27 3.63
CA LEU A 74 6.84 -14.27 4.64
C LEU A 74 6.31 -12.98 4.00
N LEU A 75 7.01 -12.45 2.99
CA LEU A 75 6.57 -11.24 2.26
C LEU A 75 5.23 -11.40 1.54
N LEU A 76 4.94 -12.61 1.05
CA LEU A 76 3.68 -12.89 0.35
C LEU A 76 2.51 -13.14 1.29
N LEU A 77 2.73 -13.85 2.39
CA LEU A 77 1.68 -14.29 3.31
C LEU A 77 1.41 -13.31 4.45
N ALA A 78 2.44 -12.61 4.95
CA ALA A 78 2.27 -11.68 6.05
C ALA A 78 1.25 -10.57 5.76
N PRO A 79 1.21 -9.93 4.56
CA PRO A 79 0.16 -8.98 4.25
C PRO A 79 -1.26 -9.58 4.31
N LEU A 80 -1.43 -10.83 3.89
CA LEU A 80 -2.72 -11.52 3.94
C LEU A 80 -3.17 -11.80 5.37
N VAL A 81 -2.24 -12.17 6.24
CA VAL A 81 -2.53 -12.44 7.65
C VAL A 81 -2.73 -11.13 8.42
N MET A 82 -1.87 -10.15 8.20
CA MET A 82 -1.91 -8.88 8.93
C MET A 82 -3.07 -7.96 8.52
N ILE A 83 -3.74 -8.23 7.39
CA ILE A 83 -4.97 -7.52 7.02
C ILE A 83 -6.21 -8.05 7.78
N LEU A 84 -6.15 -9.27 8.32
CA LEU A 84 -7.29 -9.89 9.01
C LEU A 84 -7.85 -9.06 10.17
N PRO A 85 -7.04 -8.41 11.04
CA PRO A 85 -7.58 -7.61 12.13
C PRO A 85 -8.53 -6.50 11.66
N THR A 86 -8.24 -5.85 10.53
CA THR A 86 -9.15 -4.86 9.96
C THR A 86 -10.32 -5.50 9.21
N ALA A 87 -10.08 -6.59 8.49
CA ALA A 87 -11.10 -7.28 7.70
C ALA A 87 -12.17 -7.99 8.56
N LEU A 88 -11.79 -8.49 9.72
CA LEU A 88 -12.72 -9.18 10.64
C LEU A 88 -13.55 -8.22 11.49
N ALA A 89 -13.21 -6.95 11.52
CA ALA A 89 -13.92 -5.92 12.29
C ALA A 89 -15.19 -5.41 11.56
N VAL A 90 -16.06 -6.31 11.13
CA VAL A 90 -17.24 -6.04 10.26
C VAL A 90 -18.25 -5.06 10.86
N ASN A 91 -18.27 -4.91 12.17
CA ASN A 91 -19.17 -3.98 12.89
C ASN A 91 -18.52 -2.64 13.21
N GLU A 92 -17.32 -2.39 12.70
CA GLU A 92 -16.55 -1.19 12.97
C GLU A 92 -16.12 -0.50 11.67
N ILE A 93 -15.28 0.53 11.79
CA ILE A 93 -14.75 1.24 10.63
C ILE A 93 -13.80 0.33 9.84
N VAL A 94 -14.11 0.09 8.58
CA VAL A 94 -13.33 -0.73 7.64
C VAL A 94 -13.14 0.04 6.33
N PRO A 95 -11.90 0.15 5.84
CA PRO A 95 -10.64 -0.31 6.42
C PRO A 95 -10.13 0.58 7.56
N SER A 96 -9.25 0.06 8.44
CA SER A 96 -8.63 0.81 9.51
C SER A 96 -7.10 0.74 9.42
N ASN A 97 -6.46 1.88 9.27
CA ASN A 97 -5.00 1.99 9.22
C ASN A 97 -4.36 1.55 10.54
N LEU A 98 -4.99 1.87 11.67
CA LEU A 98 -4.47 1.49 12.99
C LEU A 98 -4.37 -0.03 13.15
N ARG A 99 -5.41 -0.76 12.72
CA ARG A 99 -5.41 -2.24 12.79
C ARG A 99 -4.48 -2.87 11.75
N ALA A 100 -4.19 -2.15 10.68
CA ALA A 100 -3.33 -2.59 9.59
C ALA A 100 -1.84 -2.25 9.80
N MET A 101 -1.44 -1.68 10.95
CA MET A 101 -0.03 -1.28 11.21
C MET A 101 0.96 -2.44 11.04
N GLY A 102 0.57 -3.68 11.36
CA GLY A 102 1.41 -4.86 11.17
C GLY A 102 1.78 -5.14 9.72
N LEU A 103 1.07 -4.56 8.75
CA LEU A 103 1.36 -4.68 7.32
C LEU A 103 2.60 -3.88 6.90
N ILE A 104 2.90 -2.76 7.56
CA ILE A 104 3.89 -1.76 7.14
C ILE A 104 5.22 -2.40 6.72
N PRO A 105 5.90 -3.22 7.56
CA PRO A 105 7.20 -3.76 7.19
C PRO A 105 7.16 -4.66 5.94
N PHE A 106 6.05 -5.31 5.67
CA PHE A 106 5.93 -6.26 4.56
C PHE A 106 5.55 -5.59 3.24
N VAL A 107 4.57 -4.70 3.28
CA VAL A 107 4.07 -4.06 2.05
C VAL A 107 5.07 -3.09 1.44
N PHE A 108 5.95 -2.49 2.25
CA PHE A 108 6.97 -1.58 1.73
C PHE A 108 8.18 -2.28 1.10
N PHE A 109 8.39 -3.58 1.32
CA PHE A 109 9.41 -4.34 0.61
C PHE A 109 8.99 -4.77 -0.80
N LEU A 110 7.70 -4.87 -1.08
CA LEU A 110 7.19 -5.34 -2.37
C LEU A 110 7.41 -4.38 -3.54
N PRO A 111 7.18 -3.04 -3.41
CA PRO A 111 7.42 -2.10 -4.50
C PRO A 111 8.87 -2.09 -5.01
N PRO A 112 9.92 -2.08 -4.18
CA PRO A 112 11.31 -2.20 -4.65
C PRO A 112 11.56 -3.49 -5.42
N ILE A 113 10.98 -4.61 -5.01
CA ILE A 113 11.10 -5.88 -5.73
C ILE A 113 10.44 -5.77 -7.10
N GLY A 114 9.26 -5.18 -7.17
CA GLY A 114 8.54 -4.90 -8.42
C GLY A 114 9.34 -4.01 -9.36
N LEU A 115 9.89 -2.93 -8.84
CA LEU A 115 10.72 -2.00 -9.59
C LEU A 115 11.96 -2.67 -10.18
N ILE A 116 12.75 -3.38 -9.36
CA ILE A 116 13.95 -4.09 -9.81
C ILE A 116 13.59 -5.11 -10.89
N ALA A 117 12.47 -5.79 -10.73
CA ALA A 117 12.04 -6.79 -11.70
C ALA A 117 11.64 -6.16 -13.03
N LEU A 118 10.92 -5.04 -13.02
CA LEU A 118 10.57 -4.29 -14.23
C LEU A 118 11.82 -3.75 -14.93
N LEU A 119 12.75 -3.16 -14.19
CA LEU A 119 13.99 -2.64 -14.76
C LEU A 119 14.80 -3.72 -15.46
N ARG A 120 14.94 -4.89 -14.83
CA ARG A 120 15.61 -6.05 -15.44
C ARG A 120 14.89 -6.58 -16.68
N ASP A 121 13.56 -6.53 -16.70
CA ASP A 121 12.78 -6.97 -17.88
C ASP A 121 12.95 -5.98 -19.03
N VAL A 122 12.91 -4.67 -18.77
CA VAL A 122 13.17 -3.62 -19.76
C VAL A 122 14.58 -3.78 -20.34
N GLU A 123 15.60 -3.94 -19.48
CA GLU A 123 16.98 -4.13 -19.92
C GLU A 123 17.13 -5.35 -20.84
N ARG A 124 16.50 -6.48 -20.50
CA ARG A 124 16.55 -7.72 -21.30
C ARG A 124 15.85 -7.58 -22.63
N ARG A 125 14.71 -6.88 -22.69
CA ARG A 125 13.91 -6.78 -23.91
C ARG A 125 14.47 -5.79 -24.91
N PHE A 126 14.99 -4.68 -24.42
CA PHE A 126 15.38 -3.59 -25.30
C PHE A 126 16.88 -3.53 -25.59
N GLY A 127 17.73 -4.18 -24.77
CA GLY A 127 19.16 -4.34 -25.03
C GLY A 127 19.95 -3.03 -25.23
N ARG A 128 19.30 -1.88 -25.00
CA ARG A 128 19.86 -0.55 -25.26
C ARG A 128 20.37 0.04 -23.94
N PRO A 129 21.67 0.33 -23.83
CA PRO A 129 22.25 0.88 -22.61
C PRO A 129 21.60 2.20 -22.18
N ASN A 130 21.09 2.98 -23.14
CA ASN A 130 20.41 4.25 -22.85
C ASN A 130 19.07 4.05 -22.13
N LEU A 131 18.31 2.99 -22.46
CA LEU A 131 17.05 2.69 -21.79
C LEU A 131 17.25 2.16 -20.36
N ALA A 132 18.33 1.41 -20.13
CA ALA A 132 18.70 0.93 -18.79
C ALA A 132 19.02 2.09 -17.83
N THR A 133 19.43 3.24 -18.34
CA THR A 133 19.68 4.45 -17.52
C THR A 133 18.44 5.35 -17.44
N VAL A 134 17.75 5.57 -18.56
CA VAL A 134 16.63 6.53 -18.62
C VAL A 134 15.42 6.06 -17.81
N VAL A 135 15.05 4.76 -17.89
CA VAL A 135 13.89 4.24 -17.17
C VAL A 135 14.02 4.37 -15.64
N PRO A 136 15.15 4.01 -15.00
CA PRO A 136 15.33 4.25 -13.57
C PRO A 136 15.22 5.72 -13.18
N VAL A 137 15.77 6.62 -13.98
CA VAL A 137 15.71 8.07 -13.73
C VAL A 137 14.25 8.55 -13.77
N ILE A 138 13.48 8.14 -14.79
CA ILE A 138 12.05 8.50 -14.88
C ILE A 138 11.29 7.96 -13.65
N VAL A 139 11.51 6.71 -13.28
CA VAL A 139 10.84 6.12 -12.11
C VAL A 139 11.21 6.85 -10.82
N LEU A 140 12.48 7.18 -10.63
CA LEU A 140 12.92 7.97 -9.47
C LEU A 140 12.29 9.35 -9.43
N LEU A 141 12.17 10.05 -10.57
CA LEU A 141 11.49 11.34 -10.65
C LEU A 141 10.00 11.22 -10.32
N LEU A 142 9.34 10.17 -10.80
CA LEU A 142 7.92 9.92 -10.47
C LEU A 142 7.73 9.60 -8.99
N LEU A 143 8.60 8.78 -8.39
CA LEU A 143 8.57 8.48 -6.96
C LEU A 143 8.86 9.72 -6.12
N TRP A 144 9.82 10.55 -6.54
CA TRP A 144 10.12 11.81 -5.88
C TRP A 144 8.94 12.78 -5.95
N GLY A 145 8.33 12.95 -7.14
CA GLY A 145 7.13 13.76 -7.31
C GLY A 145 5.95 13.28 -6.47
N GLY A 146 5.71 11.97 -6.43
CA GLY A 146 4.71 11.35 -5.56
C GLY A 146 5.00 11.61 -4.08
N GLY A 147 6.27 11.54 -3.67
CA GLY A 147 6.72 11.87 -2.31
C GLY A 147 6.45 13.34 -1.95
N GLN A 148 6.78 14.29 -2.85
CA GLN A 148 6.50 15.72 -2.66
C GLN A 148 4.99 15.98 -2.55
N TRP A 149 4.19 15.35 -3.42
CA TRP A 149 2.73 15.44 -3.36
C TRP A 149 2.18 14.90 -2.04
N THR A 150 2.67 13.74 -1.59
CA THR A 150 2.30 13.15 -0.30
C THR A 150 2.66 14.06 0.86
N GLN A 151 3.89 14.61 0.87
CA GLN A 151 4.32 15.58 1.88
C GLN A 151 3.42 16.81 1.91
N HIS A 152 3.08 17.39 0.75
CA HIS A 152 2.15 18.52 0.68
C HIS A 152 0.79 18.18 1.27
N LEU A 153 0.22 17.03 0.92
CA LEU A 153 -1.08 16.62 1.43
C LEU A 153 -1.08 16.40 2.95
N TYR A 154 -0.04 15.76 3.50
CA TYR A 154 -0.01 15.50 4.94
C TYR A 154 0.34 16.73 5.78
N PHE A 155 1.31 17.53 5.36
CA PHE A 155 1.78 18.66 6.16
C PHE A 155 1.04 19.98 5.90
N ARG A 156 0.41 20.16 4.73
CA ARG A 156 -0.28 21.40 4.40
C ARG A 156 -1.79 21.27 4.30
N VAL A 157 -2.31 20.09 4.02
CA VAL A 157 -3.76 19.87 3.93
C VAL A 157 -4.25 19.20 5.21
N TRP A 158 -3.75 18.01 5.51
CA TRP A 158 -4.22 17.24 6.66
C TRP A 158 -3.82 17.85 8.00
N ALA A 159 -2.56 18.21 8.21
CA ALA A 159 -2.08 18.80 9.47
C ALA A 159 -2.59 20.23 9.71
N ALA A 160 -3.09 20.92 8.68
CA ALA A 160 -3.70 22.24 8.80
C ALA A 160 -5.23 22.21 8.91
N ASP A 161 -5.83 21.01 8.99
CA ASP A 161 -7.27 20.83 9.11
C ASP A 161 -7.70 21.14 10.57
N GLU A 162 -8.55 22.15 10.74
CA GLU A 162 -9.04 22.55 12.05
C GLU A 162 -9.88 21.44 12.73
N GLU A 163 -10.58 20.62 11.93
CA GLU A 163 -11.34 19.48 12.45
C GLU A 163 -10.42 18.42 13.05
N LEU A 164 -9.20 18.24 12.49
CA LEU A 164 -8.21 17.33 13.04
C LEU A 164 -7.74 17.78 14.43
N VAL A 165 -7.49 19.07 14.61
CA VAL A 165 -7.10 19.64 15.91
C VAL A 165 -8.21 19.40 16.93
N PHE A 166 -9.46 19.68 16.55
CA PHE A 166 -10.62 19.48 17.41
C PHE A 166 -10.82 18.01 17.81
N VAL A 167 -10.63 17.07 16.88
CA VAL A 167 -10.78 15.62 17.14
C VAL A 167 -9.69 15.08 18.08
N ASN A 168 -8.50 15.72 18.11
CA ASN A 168 -7.39 15.28 18.96
C ASN A 168 -7.35 15.98 20.33
N ASP A 169 -7.76 17.24 20.39
CA ASP A 169 -7.66 18.08 21.62
C ASP A 169 -9.04 18.35 22.27
N GLY A 170 -10.10 17.79 21.72
CA GLY A 170 -11.49 18.06 22.12
C GLY A 170 -12.02 17.22 23.28
N ASP A 171 -11.17 16.61 24.10
CA ASP A 171 -11.54 15.90 25.35
C ASP A 171 -11.36 16.75 26.59
#